data_96c6143b63544e9fbadeb612195d2e5c
#
_entry.id   96c6143b63544e9fbadeb612195d2e5c
#
_cell.length_a   1.000
_cell.length_b   1.000
_cell.length_c   1.000
_cell.angle_alpha   90.00
_cell.angle_beta   90.00
_cell.angle_gamma   90.00
#
_symmetry.space_group_name_H-M   'P 1'
#
loop_
_entity.id
_entity.type
_entity.pdbx_description
1 polymer ?
#
loop_
_entity_poly.entity_id
_entity_poly.type
_entity_poly.pdbx_seq_one_letter_code
_entity_poly.pdbx_strand_id
1 'polypeptide(L)'
;METQEEKKPKKAIQVLKKTGIVVQYVIVFLAILITSSIRWMFRTWTSLNMNELMFHLQSPVEGTDTGIIKSYIVSCLLVSVVLTAVLVFLYIKIKNRRRIVLGISLGCMICIAAVTIRYMWERLGITAYAKNQTTSSRFIEDNYVDPNSVSLTFPEKKRNLIYIFLESMENTYSSEEYG
;
A
#
# COMPACT_ATOMS: atom_id res chain seq x y z
N MET A 1 -10.49 55.66 20.73
CA MET A 1 -9.31 54.87 21.11
C MET A 1 -9.73 53.42 21.19
N GLU A 2 -9.71 52.71 20.07
CA GLU A 2 -10.06 51.28 20.04
C GLU A 2 -8.91 50.52 20.72
N THR A 3 -9.20 49.92 21.84
CA THR A 3 -8.21 49.31 22.72
C THR A 3 -7.54 48.13 22.02
N GLN A 4 -6.24 48.01 22.15
CA GLN A 4 -5.36 46.94 21.60
C GLN A 4 -5.83 45.52 21.98
N GLU A 5 -6.67 45.35 23.00
CA GLU A 5 -7.21 44.08 23.46
C GLU A 5 -8.25 43.46 22.49
N GLU A 6 -9.03 44.25 21.77
CA GLU A 6 -10.04 43.72 20.83
C GLU A 6 -9.46 43.18 19.51
N LYS A 7 -8.23 43.60 19.14
CA LYS A 7 -7.54 43.14 17.93
C LYS A 7 -6.89 41.72 18.06
N LYS A 8 -6.54 41.30 19.28
CA LYS A 8 -5.91 39.98 19.52
C LYS A 8 -6.82 38.79 19.19
N PRO A 9 -8.09 38.73 19.66
CA PRO A 9 -8.96 37.58 19.38
C PRO A 9 -9.34 37.49 17.88
N LYS A 10 -9.51 38.61 17.19
CA LYS A 10 -9.81 38.61 15.74
C LYS A 10 -8.67 38.05 14.89
N LYS A 11 -7.39 38.34 15.22
CA LYS A 11 -6.21 37.77 14.56
C LYS A 11 -6.07 36.27 14.85
N ALA A 12 -6.26 35.81 16.06
CA ALA A 12 -6.19 34.40 16.43
C ALA A 12 -7.26 33.57 15.66
N ILE A 13 -8.50 34.06 15.56
CA ILE A 13 -9.57 33.38 14.81
C ILE A 13 -9.23 33.33 13.29
N GLN A 14 -8.61 34.38 12.73
CA GLN A 14 -8.20 34.37 11.34
C GLN A 14 -7.06 33.37 11.07
N VAL A 15 -6.09 33.28 11.97
CA VAL A 15 -5.01 32.28 11.90
C VAL A 15 -5.61 30.88 11.96
N LEU A 16 -6.49 30.61 12.92
CA LEU A 16 -7.13 29.31 13.10
C LEU A 16 -7.92 28.87 11.85
N LYS A 17 -8.66 29.81 11.22
CA LYS A 17 -9.37 29.54 9.96
C LYS A 17 -8.41 29.23 8.80
N LYS A 18 -7.30 29.94 8.68
CA LYS A 18 -6.30 29.68 7.63
C LYS A 18 -5.63 28.32 7.85
N THR A 19 -5.25 28.01 9.09
CA THR A 19 -4.67 26.70 9.45
C THR A 19 -5.65 25.57 9.15
N GLY A 20 -6.93 25.72 9.46
CA GLY A 20 -7.95 24.72 9.14
C GLY A 20 -8.08 24.44 7.65
N ILE A 21 -7.98 25.45 6.80
CA ILE A 21 -8.00 25.29 5.34
C ILE A 21 -6.75 24.53 4.85
N VAL A 22 -5.58 24.86 5.38
CA VAL A 22 -4.34 24.15 5.04
C VAL A 22 -4.44 22.67 5.42
N VAL A 23 -4.89 22.39 6.64
CA VAL A 23 -5.08 21.00 7.12
C VAL A 23 -6.04 20.23 6.20
N GLN A 24 -7.15 20.85 5.76
CA GLN A 24 -8.07 20.21 4.83
C GLN A 24 -7.41 19.85 3.49
N TYR A 25 -6.59 20.73 2.92
CA TYR A 25 -5.85 20.41 1.68
C TYR A 25 -4.78 19.34 1.86
N VAL A 26 -4.14 19.30 3.03
CA VAL A 26 -3.23 18.18 3.38
C VAL A 26 -3.99 16.86 3.42
N ILE A 27 -5.17 16.82 4.04
CA ILE A 27 -6.02 15.61 4.08
C ILE A 27 -6.45 15.21 2.67
N VAL A 28 -6.87 16.15 1.83
CA VAL A 28 -7.23 15.89 0.43
C VAL A 28 -6.04 15.34 -0.36
N PHE A 29 -4.86 15.94 -0.21
CA PHE A 29 -3.63 15.46 -0.83
C PHE A 29 -3.31 14.02 -0.43
N LEU A 30 -3.35 13.71 0.87
CA LEU A 30 -3.11 12.38 1.39
C LEU A 30 -4.14 11.36 0.88
N ALA A 31 -5.41 11.74 0.80
CA ALA A 31 -6.46 10.87 0.26
C ALA A 31 -6.23 10.55 -1.24
N ILE A 32 -5.84 11.54 -2.03
CA ILE A 32 -5.48 11.35 -3.45
C ILE A 32 -4.24 10.45 -3.55
N LEU A 33 -3.22 10.70 -2.74
CA LEU A 33 -1.98 9.93 -2.75
C LEU A 33 -2.23 8.46 -2.38
N ILE A 34 -2.99 8.19 -1.32
CA ILE A 34 -3.36 6.83 -0.91
C ILE A 34 -4.13 6.12 -2.03
N THR A 35 -5.14 6.78 -2.61
CA THR A 35 -5.94 6.21 -3.70
C THR A 35 -5.08 5.89 -4.93
N SER A 36 -4.22 6.82 -5.32
CA SER A 36 -3.30 6.65 -6.45
C SER A 36 -2.28 5.54 -6.20
N SER A 37 -1.75 5.44 -4.97
CA SER A 37 -0.79 4.40 -4.57
C SER A 37 -1.41 3.02 -4.59
N ILE A 38 -2.62 2.85 -4.05
CA ILE A 38 -3.34 1.57 -4.06
C ILE A 38 -3.63 1.14 -5.50
N ARG A 39 -4.12 2.07 -6.34
CA ARG A 39 -4.36 1.80 -7.76
C ARG A 39 -3.09 1.41 -8.50
N TRP A 40 -1.99 2.13 -8.28
CA TRP A 40 -0.69 1.85 -8.90
C TRP A 40 -0.17 0.48 -8.46
N MET A 41 -0.25 0.16 -7.17
CA MET A 41 0.17 -1.11 -6.60
C MET A 41 -0.50 -2.30 -7.30
N PHE A 42 -1.84 -2.30 -7.42
CA PHE A 42 -2.58 -3.39 -8.08
C PHE A 42 -2.47 -3.39 -9.61
N ARG A 43 -1.96 -2.33 -10.23
CA ARG A 43 -1.60 -2.32 -11.65
C ARG A 43 -0.22 -2.88 -11.90
N THR A 44 0.68 -2.70 -10.95
CA THR A 44 2.07 -3.17 -11.05
C THR A 44 2.16 -4.64 -10.66
N TRP A 45 1.43 -5.05 -9.64
CA TRP A 45 1.38 -6.44 -9.14
C TRP A 45 -0.06 -6.94 -9.14
N THR A 46 -0.42 -7.71 -10.16
CA THR A 46 -1.83 -8.15 -10.37
C THR A 46 -2.31 -9.19 -9.38
N SER A 47 -1.41 -10.01 -8.86
CA SER A 47 -1.70 -11.11 -7.92
C SER A 47 -1.25 -10.84 -6.47
N LEU A 48 -0.97 -9.59 -6.11
CA LEU A 48 -0.46 -9.23 -4.80
C LEU A 48 -1.44 -9.60 -3.67
N ASN A 49 -0.95 -10.34 -2.69
CA ASN A 49 -1.63 -10.68 -1.45
C ASN A 49 -0.90 -10.08 -0.23
N MET A 50 -1.51 -10.21 0.97
CA MET A 50 -0.95 -9.60 2.18
C MET A 50 0.41 -10.18 2.60
N ASN A 51 0.63 -11.47 2.37
CA ASN A 51 1.92 -12.10 2.68
C ASN A 51 3.04 -11.55 1.79
N GLU A 52 2.78 -11.44 0.48
CA GLU A 52 3.72 -10.86 -0.49
C GLU A 52 4.00 -9.39 -0.18
N LEU A 53 2.95 -8.61 0.16
CA LEU A 53 3.12 -7.22 0.56
C LEU A 53 4.02 -7.09 1.79
N MET A 54 3.80 -7.93 2.82
CA MET A 54 4.62 -7.92 4.04
C MET A 54 6.06 -8.33 3.74
N PHE A 55 6.27 -9.31 2.86
CA PHE A 55 7.60 -9.70 2.41
C PHE A 55 8.33 -8.54 1.73
N HIS A 56 7.68 -7.84 0.80
CA HIS A 56 8.28 -6.68 0.12
C HIS A 56 8.57 -5.51 1.06
N LEU A 57 7.72 -5.28 2.07
CA LEU A 57 7.96 -4.23 3.07
C LEU A 57 9.14 -4.55 4.01
N GLN A 58 9.44 -5.83 4.22
CA GLN A 58 10.56 -6.29 5.05
C GLN A 58 11.85 -6.45 4.25
N SER A 59 11.75 -6.56 2.93
CA SER A 59 12.92 -6.71 2.05
C SER A 59 13.66 -5.39 1.87
N PRO A 60 15.00 -5.40 1.81
CA PRO A 60 15.78 -4.21 1.55
C PRO A 60 15.42 -3.63 0.17
N VAL A 61 15.43 -2.30 0.07
CA VAL A 61 15.13 -1.57 -1.17
C VAL A 61 16.28 -1.65 -2.17
N GLU A 62 17.45 -2.12 -1.72
CA GLU A 62 18.64 -2.29 -2.54
C GLU A 62 18.36 -3.28 -3.68
N GLY A 63 18.67 -2.86 -4.90
CA GLY A 63 18.41 -3.67 -6.10
C GLY A 63 17.04 -3.45 -6.74
N THR A 64 16.18 -2.61 -6.16
CA THR A 64 14.89 -2.27 -6.77
C THR A 64 15.10 -1.53 -8.09
N ASP A 65 14.40 -1.97 -9.15
CA ASP A 65 14.45 -1.31 -10.45
C ASP A 65 14.02 0.16 -10.34
N THR A 66 14.90 1.03 -10.83
CA THR A 66 14.65 2.49 -10.86
C THR A 66 13.42 2.86 -11.69
N GLY A 67 12.99 2.02 -12.62
CA GLY A 67 11.77 2.18 -13.42
C GLY A 67 10.52 2.12 -12.54
N ILE A 68 10.49 1.21 -11.56
CA ILE A 68 9.38 1.10 -10.59
C ILE A 68 9.27 2.39 -9.76
N ILE A 69 10.40 2.90 -9.27
CA ILE A 69 10.44 4.14 -8.48
C ILE A 69 9.95 5.33 -9.31
N LYS A 70 10.44 5.47 -10.55
CA LYS A 70 10.00 6.54 -11.47
C LYS A 70 8.51 6.43 -11.78
N SER A 71 8.00 5.22 -12.02
CA SER A 71 6.59 4.95 -12.26
C SER A 71 5.72 5.39 -11.08
N TYR A 72 6.14 5.09 -9.85
CA TYR A 72 5.44 5.52 -8.63
C TYR A 72 5.41 7.06 -8.50
N ILE A 73 6.55 7.72 -8.67
CA ILE A 73 6.64 9.17 -8.57
C ILE A 73 5.71 9.85 -9.58
N VAL A 74 5.72 9.41 -10.83
CA VAL A 74 4.90 10.00 -11.90
C VAL A 74 3.42 9.69 -11.70
N SER A 75 3.08 8.44 -11.43
CA SER A 75 1.68 7.98 -11.37
C SER A 75 0.97 8.32 -10.06
N CYS A 76 1.71 8.48 -8.97
CA CYS A 76 1.12 8.72 -7.64
C CYS A 76 1.43 10.12 -7.13
N LEU A 77 2.71 10.45 -6.94
CA LEU A 77 3.10 11.72 -6.32
C LEU A 77 2.77 12.92 -7.21
N LEU A 78 3.20 12.91 -8.47
CA LEU A 78 2.96 14.01 -9.40
C LEU A 78 1.46 14.23 -9.62
N VAL A 79 0.69 13.16 -9.84
CA VAL A 79 -0.76 13.23 -10.01
C VAL A 79 -1.43 13.83 -8.77
N SER A 80 -1.00 13.42 -7.57
CA SER A 80 -1.55 13.96 -6.31
C SER A 80 -1.26 15.45 -6.14
N VAL A 81 -0.04 15.88 -6.47
CA VAL A 81 0.35 17.29 -6.43
C VAL A 81 -0.47 18.12 -7.43
N VAL A 82 -0.58 17.66 -8.69
CA VAL A 82 -1.31 18.37 -9.73
C VAL A 82 -2.80 18.50 -9.38
N LEU A 83 -3.46 17.40 -8.98
CA LEU A 83 -4.87 17.45 -8.62
C LEU A 83 -5.13 18.35 -7.41
N THR A 84 -4.27 18.27 -6.39
CA THR A 84 -4.38 19.16 -5.22
C THR A 84 -4.17 20.63 -5.63
N ALA A 85 -3.20 20.92 -6.49
CA ALA A 85 -2.95 22.27 -6.99
C ALA A 85 -4.17 22.83 -7.78
N VAL A 86 -4.80 21.99 -8.60
CA VAL A 86 -6.04 22.35 -9.32
C VAL A 86 -7.17 22.67 -8.33
N LEU A 87 -7.36 21.86 -7.29
CA LEU A 87 -8.38 22.13 -6.26
C LEU A 87 -8.10 23.43 -5.49
N VAL A 88 -6.85 23.69 -5.14
CA VAL A 88 -6.43 24.95 -4.51
C VAL A 88 -6.69 26.14 -5.45
N PHE A 89 -6.36 26.01 -6.73
CA PHE A 89 -6.62 27.03 -7.73
C PHE A 89 -8.13 27.34 -7.86
N LEU A 90 -8.97 26.31 -7.94
CA LEU A 90 -10.43 26.46 -7.98
C LEU A 90 -10.95 27.14 -6.71
N TYR A 91 -10.45 26.77 -5.55
CA TYR A 91 -10.79 27.42 -4.27
C TYR A 91 -10.46 28.92 -4.27
N ILE A 92 -9.31 29.31 -4.84
CA ILE A 92 -8.90 30.71 -4.92
C ILE A 92 -9.79 31.48 -5.90
N LYS A 93 -10.13 30.88 -7.05
CA LYS A 93 -10.90 31.51 -8.13
C LYS A 93 -12.38 31.66 -7.75
N ILE A 94 -12.97 30.68 -7.09
CA ILE A 94 -14.43 30.69 -6.75
C ILE A 94 -14.66 31.38 -5.40
N LYS A 95 -14.55 32.71 -5.36
CA LYS A 95 -14.67 33.49 -4.11
C LYS A 95 -16.00 33.31 -3.37
N ASN A 96 -17.11 33.26 -4.12
CA ASN A 96 -18.46 33.30 -3.51
C ASN A 96 -18.92 31.97 -2.90
N ARG A 97 -18.39 30.83 -3.31
CA ARG A 97 -18.80 29.48 -2.85
C ARG A 97 -17.65 28.65 -2.27
N ARG A 98 -16.61 29.29 -1.77
CA ARG A 98 -15.39 28.63 -1.25
C ARG A 98 -15.66 27.50 -0.27
N ARG A 99 -16.58 27.71 0.68
CA ARG A 99 -16.91 26.70 1.69
C ARG A 99 -17.56 25.46 1.08
N ILE A 100 -18.42 25.66 0.07
CA ILE A 100 -19.09 24.57 -0.64
C ILE A 100 -18.07 23.75 -1.42
N VAL A 101 -17.20 24.40 -2.19
CA VAL A 101 -16.14 23.71 -2.94
C VAL A 101 -15.24 22.91 -2.03
N LEU A 102 -14.87 23.47 -0.88
CA LEU A 102 -14.00 22.82 0.09
C LEU A 102 -14.69 21.63 0.77
N GLY A 103 -15.96 21.77 1.12
CA GLY A 103 -16.77 20.67 1.71
C GLY A 103 -17.00 19.53 0.73
N ILE A 104 -17.36 19.84 -0.52
CA ILE A 104 -17.57 18.83 -1.56
C ILE A 104 -16.27 18.11 -1.88
N SER A 105 -15.16 18.83 -2.09
CA SER A 105 -13.87 18.21 -2.41
C SER A 105 -13.40 17.28 -1.29
N LEU A 106 -13.52 17.71 -0.04
CA LEU A 106 -13.16 16.89 1.11
C LEU A 106 -14.07 15.65 1.22
N GLY A 107 -15.39 15.83 1.11
CA GLY A 107 -16.35 14.72 1.18
C GLY A 107 -16.13 13.68 0.08
N CYS A 108 -15.99 14.13 -1.17
CA CYS A 108 -15.69 13.24 -2.30
C CYS A 108 -14.38 12.48 -2.11
N MET A 109 -13.32 13.15 -1.66
CA MET A 109 -12.02 12.50 -1.47
C MET A 109 -12.04 11.48 -0.33
N ILE A 110 -12.75 11.76 0.76
CA ILE A 110 -12.92 10.80 1.86
C ILE A 110 -13.72 9.57 1.38
N CYS A 111 -14.80 9.77 0.63
CA CYS A 111 -15.58 8.66 0.08
C CYS A 111 -14.75 7.80 -0.88
N ILE A 112 -14.00 8.41 -1.80
CA ILE A 112 -13.13 7.70 -2.74
C ILE A 112 -12.06 6.92 -1.97
N ALA A 113 -11.40 7.54 -1.00
CA ALA A 113 -10.39 6.88 -0.18
C ALA A 113 -10.98 5.70 0.60
N ALA A 114 -12.15 5.84 1.21
CA ALA A 114 -12.82 4.77 1.94
C ALA A 114 -13.15 3.57 1.03
N VAL A 115 -13.72 3.82 -0.16
CA VAL A 115 -14.00 2.77 -1.16
C VAL A 115 -12.70 2.08 -1.61
N THR A 116 -11.65 2.85 -1.85
CA THR A 116 -10.36 2.31 -2.30
C THR A 116 -9.69 1.48 -1.19
N ILE A 117 -9.74 1.92 0.06
CA ILE A 117 -9.21 1.16 1.21
C ILE A 117 -10.01 -0.14 1.40
N ARG A 118 -11.34 -0.10 1.26
CA ARG A 118 -12.16 -1.30 1.31
C ARG A 118 -11.80 -2.29 0.19
N TYR A 119 -11.64 -1.81 -1.03
CA TYR A 119 -11.17 -2.61 -2.16
C TYR A 119 -9.80 -3.25 -1.89
N MET A 120 -8.86 -2.48 -1.37
CA MET A 120 -7.54 -2.99 -0.96
C MET A 120 -7.66 -4.08 0.12
N TRP A 121 -8.51 -3.86 1.13
CA TRP A 121 -8.74 -4.81 2.21
C TRP A 121 -9.20 -6.18 1.70
N GLU A 122 -10.18 -6.17 0.81
CA GLU A 122 -10.73 -7.39 0.20
C GLU A 122 -9.70 -8.04 -0.74
N ARG A 123 -9.02 -7.24 -1.55
CA ARG A 123 -8.08 -7.72 -2.56
C ARG A 123 -6.81 -8.34 -1.98
N LEU A 124 -6.28 -7.78 -0.91
CA LEU A 124 -5.11 -8.33 -0.19
C LEU A 124 -5.48 -9.50 0.72
N GLY A 125 -6.75 -9.76 0.98
CA GLY A 125 -7.18 -10.79 1.91
C GLY A 125 -6.77 -10.51 3.37
N ILE A 126 -6.80 -9.24 3.81
CA ILE A 126 -6.30 -8.83 5.13
C ILE A 126 -6.98 -9.59 6.26
N THR A 127 -8.29 -9.85 6.15
CA THR A 127 -9.03 -10.62 7.17
C THR A 127 -8.52 -12.06 7.29
N ALA A 128 -8.27 -12.72 6.15
CA ALA A 128 -7.72 -14.08 6.13
C ALA A 128 -6.30 -14.11 6.67
N TYR A 129 -5.48 -13.12 6.29
CA TYR A 129 -4.13 -12.96 6.82
C TYR A 129 -4.13 -12.80 8.34
N ALA A 130 -4.94 -11.89 8.88
CA ALA A 130 -5.03 -11.66 10.33
C ALA A 130 -5.51 -12.93 11.08
N LYS A 131 -6.48 -13.66 10.52
CA LYS A 131 -6.95 -14.91 11.08
C LYS A 131 -5.84 -15.97 11.10
N ASN A 132 -5.09 -16.11 10.02
CA ASN A 132 -4.01 -17.08 9.90
C ASN A 132 -2.86 -16.77 10.88
N GLN A 133 -2.58 -15.49 11.16
CA GLN A 133 -1.57 -15.10 12.16
C GLN A 133 -1.97 -15.44 13.60
N THR A 134 -3.27 -15.54 13.87
CA THR A 134 -3.79 -15.85 15.22
C THR A 134 -4.14 -17.33 15.39
N THR A 135 -4.20 -18.10 14.30
CA THR A 135 -4.54 -19.52 14.34
C THR A 135 -3.25 -20.33 14.35
N SER A 136 -2.99 -21.06 15.42
CA SER A 136 -1.90 -22.04 15.44
C SER A 136 -2.23 -23.17 14.48
N SER A 137 -1.36 -23.39 13.51
CA SER A 137 -1.45 -24.55 12.63
C SER A 137 -0.65 -25.69 13.23
N ARG A 138 -1.30 -26.83 13.43
CA ARG A 138 -0.64 -28.09 13.84
C ARG A 138 -0.13 -28.87 12.62
N PHE A 139 -0.04 -28.22 11.46
CA PHE A 139 0.35 -28.90 10.23
C PHE A 139 1.73 -29.56 10.33
N ILE A 140 2.67 -28.90 11.00
CA ILE A 140 4.02 -29.44 11.18
C ILE A 140 3.97 -30.64 12.14
N GLU A 141 3.33 -30.50 13.30
CA GLU A 141 3.20 -31.55 14.30
C GLU A 141 2.48 -32.78 13.75
N ASP A 142 1.41 -32.56 12.98
CA ASP A 142 0.56 -33.64 12.43
C ASP A 142 1.21 -34.34 11.21
N ASN A 143 2.15 -33.71 10.51
CA ASN A 143 2.78 -34.25 9.30
C ASN A 143 4.30 -34.46 9.44
N TYR A 144 4.91 -34.03 10.54
CA TYR A 144 6.33 -34.22 10.77
C TYR A 144 6.65 -35.68 11.11
N VAL A 145 7.53 -36.27 10.33
CA VAL A 145 8.10 -37.57 10.61
C VAL A 145 9.52 -37.39 11.13
N ASP A 146 9.78 -37.76 12.34
CA ASP A 146 11.15 -37.71 12.89
C ASP A 146 12.08 -38.67 12.11
N PRO A 147 13.12 -38.14 11.44
CA PRO A 147 14.08 -38.97 10.70
C PRO A 147 14.74 -40.06 11.55
N ASN A 148 14.85 -39.85 12.86
CA ASN A 148 15.41 -40.83 13.78
C ASN A 148 14.47 -42.02 14.07
N SER A 149 13.18 -41.87 13.79
CA SER A 149 12.18 -42.91 13.93
C SER A 149 12.14 -43.89 12.75
N VAL A 150 12.82 -43.55 11.64
CA VAL A 150 12.81 -44.32 10.41
C VAL A 150 14.01 -45.22 10.34
N SER A 151 13.78 -46.54 10.21
CA SER A 151 14.85 -47.50 9.98
C SER A 151 15.27 -47.49 8.50
N LEU A 152 16.51 -47.11 8.24
CA LEU A 152 17.08 -47.09 6.90
C LEU A 152 17.91 -48.32 6.65
N THR A 153 17.48 -49.11 5.65
CA THR A 153 18.25 -50.27 5.19
C THR A 153 18.98 -49.94 3.91
N PHE A 154 20.28 -50.01 3.91
CA PHE A 154 21.10 -49.74 2.72
C PHE A 154 21.54 -51.05 2.08
N PRO A 155 21.59 -51.11 0.72
CA PRO A 155 22.16 -52.29 0.04
C PRO A 155 23.65 -52.40 0.32
N GLU A 156 24.18 -53.64 0.28
CA GLU A 156 25.63 -53.93 0.49
C GLU A 156 26.50 -53.08 -0.46
N LYS A 157 26.09 -52.97 -1.72
CA LYS A 157 26.77 -52.12 -2.69
C LYS A 157 26.15 -50.72 -2.67
N LYS A 158 26.81 -49.76 -2.05
CA LYS A 158 26.41 -48.37 -1.98
C LYS A 158 26.46 -47.74 -3.36
N ARG A 159 25.42 -46.91 -3.67
CA ARG A 159 25.34 -46.11 -4.89
C ARG A 159 25.72 -44.67 -4.56
N ASN A 160 26.27 -43.96 -5.55
CA ASN A 160 26.48 -42.54 -5.41
C ASN A 160 25.14 -41.83 -5.62
N LEU A 161 24.79 -40.92 -4.71
CA LEU A 161 23.65 -40.02 -4.84
C LEU A 161 24.19 -38.66 -5.28
N ILE A 162 23.76 -38.21 -6.47
CA ILE A 162 24.03 -36.88 -6.92
C ILE A 162 22.74 -36.12 -6.71
N TYR A 163 22.78 -35.11 -5.83
CA TYR A 163 21.65 -34.25 -5.56
C TYR A 163 21.92 -32.90 -6.23
N ILE A 164 21.10 -32.56 -7.26
CA ILE A 164 21.19 -31.28 -7.97
C ILE A 164 20.08 -30.39 -7.49
N PHE A 165 20.42 -29.30 -6.83
CA PHE A 165 19.47 -28.28 -6.37
C PHE A 165 19.38 -27.19 -7.43
N LEU A 166 18.26 -27.15 -8.15
CA LEU A 166 17.98 -26.14 -9.14
C LEU A 166 17.16 -25.04 -8.49
N GLU A 167 17.83 -23.95 -8.12
CA GLU A 167 17.19 -22.80 -7.47
C GLU A 167 16.86 -21.73 -8.52
N SER A 168 15.74 -21.01 -8.30
CA SER A 168 15.29 -19.88 -9.11
C SER A 168 14.95 -20.21 -10.58
N MET A 169 14.65 -21.46 -10.89
CA MET A 169 14.18 -21.83 -12.22
C MET A 169 12.67 -21.57 -12.36
N GLU A 170 12.29 -20.88 -13.41
CA GLU A 170 10.88 -20.70 -13.76
C GLU A 170 10.26 -22.01 -14.26
N ASN A 171 9.04 -22.29 -13.81
CA ASN A 171 8.27 -23.46 -14.25
C ASN A 171 7.95 -23.42 -15.76
N THR A 172 8.00 -22.26 -16.38
CA THR A 172 7.75 -22.06 -17.82
C THR A 172 8.69 -22.91 -18.67
N TYR A 173 9.96 -23.05 -18.28
CA TYR A 173 10.95 -23.84 -19.02
C TYR A 173 10.81 -25.36 -18.84
N SER A 174 10.00 -25.82 -17.92
CA SER A 174 9.69 -27.23 -17.71
C SER A 174 8.29 -27.63 -18.18
N SER A 175 7.56 -26.70 -18.78
CA SER A 175 6.21 -26.93 -19.32
C SER A 175 6.30 -27.58 -20.71
N GLU A 176 5.52 -28.64 -20.93
CA GLU A 176 5.37 -29.26 -22.26
C GLU A 176 4.68 -28.32 -23.28
N GLU A 177 3.97 -27.30 -22.79
CA GLU A 177 3.23 -26.35 -23.63
C GLU A 177 4.11 -25.17 -24.10
N TYR A 178 5.12 -24.79 -23.29
CA TYR A 178 5.93 -23.57 -23.51
C TYR A 178 7.44 -23.84 -23.53
N GLY A 179 7.88 -25.08 -23.29
CA GLY A 179 9.28 -25.50 -23.27
C GLY A 179 9.78 -26.04 -24.60
#